data_b44eb2fd036e1a81aac01a17930cf7a3
#
_entry.id   b44eb2fd036e1a81aac01a17930cf7a3
#
_cell.length_a   1.000
_cell.length_b   1.000
_cell.length_c   1.000
_cell.angle_alpha   90.00
_cell.angle_beta   90.00
_cell.angle_gamma   90.00
#
_symmetry.space_group_name_H-M   'P 1'
#
loop_
_entity.id
_entity.type
_entity.pdbx_description
1 polymer ?
#
loop_
_entity_poly.entity_id
_entity_poly.type
_entity_poly.pdbx_seq_one_letter_code
_entity_poly.pdbx_strand_id
1 'polypeptide(L)'
;MTFRQNEIFLKELVFCTLLMAVLTIITLGVLGTIVWPMLICSVFCGAGCIHSWRTEPTITMDDQGVRCTERDKLLWDLSWSQIAEVRKTTRYRSRAVQLIPTVELKQDLHTPQNQLFLGFQLSKAAKIALKTYCPGMKDA
;
A
#
# COMPACT_ATOMS: atom_id res chain seq x y z
N MET A 1 8.16 -11.27 -6.57
CA MET A 1 6.96 -10.45 -6.81
C MET A 1 7.12 -9.11 -6.12
N THR A 2 6.80 -8.04 -6.78
CA THR A 2 6.91 -6.67 -6.25
C THR A 2 5.55 -5.97 -6.31
N PHE A 3 5.15 -5.33 -5.22
CA PHE A 3 3.92 -4.55 -5.16
C PHE A 3 4.07 -3.36 -4.21
N ARG A 4 3.16 -2.39 -4.31
CA ARG A 4 3.16 -1.22 -3.43
C ARG A 4 2.33 -1.51 -2.17
N GLN A 5 2.72 -0.93 -1.06
CA GLN A 5 2.08 -1.16 0.24
C GLN A 5 0.58 -0.83 0.25
N ASN A 6 0.17 0.21 -0.44
CA ASN A 6 -1.24 0.65 -0.54
C ASN A 6 -1.73 0.66 -2.00
N GLU A 7 -1.41 -0.37 -2.77
CA GLU A 7 -1.70 -0.43 -4.20
C GLU A 7 -3.19 -0.23 -4.52
N ILE A 8 -4.08 -0.83 -3.74
CA ILE A 8 -5.53 -0.73 -3.96
C ILE A 8 -6.00 0.70 -3.70
N PHE A 9 -5.56 1.30 -2.60
CA PHE A 9 -5.89 2.69 -2.28
C PHE A 9 -5.40 3.66 -3.36
N LEU A 10 -4.20 3.44 -3.88
CA LEU A 10 -3.66 4.25 -4.97
C LEU A 10 -4.48 4.13 -6.24
N LYS A 11 -4.92 2.93 -6.60
CA LYS A 11 -5.81 2.70 -7.75
C LYS A 11 -7.16 3.41 -7.59
N GLU A 12 -7.75 3.35 -6.41
CA GLU A 12 -8.99 4.07 -6.10
C GLU A 12 -8.80 5.58 -6.19
N LEU A 13 -7.69 6.10 -5.68
CA LEU A 13 -7.37 7.53 -5.75
C LEU A 13 -7.18 8.01 -7.19
N VAL A 14 -6.49 7.24 -8.03
CA VAL A 14 -6.35 7.53 -9.46
C VAL A 14 -7.71 7.52 -10.16
N PHE A 15 -8.55 6.55 -9.87
CA PHE A 15 -9.90 6.47 -10.43
C PHE A 15 -10.76 7.70 -10.05
N CYS A 16 -10.75 8.08 -8.76
CA CYS A 16 -11.45 9.28 -8.30
C CYS A 16 -10.94 10.56 -8.99
N THR A 17 -9.63 10.68 -9.17
CA THR A 17 -9.02 11.83 -9.86
C THR A 17 -9.49 11.92 -11.33
N LEU A 18 -9.49 10.79 -12.05
CA LEU A 18 -9.96 10.73 -13.43
C LEU A 18 -11.45 11.05 -13.52
N LEU A 19 -12.26 10.52 -12.62
CA LEU A 19 -13.70 10.79 -12.56
C LEU A 19 -13.98 12.28 -12.34
N MET A 20 -13.28 12.90 -11.39
CA MET A 20 -13.42 14.33 -11.11
C MET A 20 -12.97 15.20 -12.30
N ALA A 21 -11.91 14.82 -12.98
CA ALA A 21 -11.45 15.50 -14.19
C ALA A 21 -12.49 15.43 -15.32
N VAL A 22 -13.07 14.27 -15.57
CA VAL A 22 -14.13 14.06 -16.57
C VAL A 22 -15.37 14.88 -16.23
N LEU A 23 -15.81 14.88 -14.97
CA LEU A 23 -16.95 15.69 -14.53
C LEU A 23 -16.69 17.18 -14.69
N THR A 24 -15.47 17.65 -14.45
CA THR A 24 -15.09 19.06 -14.67
C THR A 24 -15.19 19.42 -16.15
N ILE A 25 -14.73 18.56 -17.05
CA ILE A 25 -14.81 18.77 -18.50
C ILE A 25 -16.26 18.79 -18.96
N ILE A 26 -17.10 17.87 -18.49
CA ILE A 26 -18.52 17.80 -18.84
C ILE A 26 -19.26 19.07 -18.38
N THR A 27 -19.03 19.50 -17.13
CA THR A 27 -19.68 20.72 -16.60
C THR A 27 -19.24 21.96 -17.35
N LEU A 28 -17.98 22.05 -17.73
CA LEU A 28 -17.48 23.14 -18.57
C LEU A 28 -18.21 23.17 -19.96
N GLY A 29 -18.39 22.02 -20.59
CA GLY A 29 -19.05 21.89 -21.87
C GLY A 29 -20.56 22.20 -21.83
N VAL A 30 -21.24 21.80 -20.74
CA VAL A 30 -22.69 21.97 -20.59
C VAL A 30 -23.06 23.36 -20.06
N LEU A 31 -22.36 23.83 -19.03
CA LEU A 31 -22.67 25.11 -18.39
C LEU A 31 -21.90 26.30 -18.97
N GLY A 32 -20.88 26.04 -19.76
CA GLY A 32 -20.03 27.08 -20.34
C GLY A 32 -19.18 27.86 -19.30
N THR A 33 -19.20 27.43 -18.06
CA THR A 33 -18.45 28.03 -16.94
C THR A 33 -17.66 27.00 -16.18
N ILE A 34 -16.53 27.42 -15.64
CA ILE A 34 -15.70 26.56 -14.79
C ILE A 34 -16.31 26.50 -13.39
N VAL A 35 -16.60 25.28 -12.92
CA VAL A 35 -17.00 25.05 -11.53
C VAL A 35 -15.72 24.95 -10.68
N TRP A 36 -15.32 26.05 -10.10
CA TRP A 36 -14.06 26.17 -9.33
C TRP A 36 -13.86 25.13 -8.25
N PRO A 37 -14.86 24.76 -7.41
CA PRO A 37 -14.68 23.71 -6.41
C PRO A 37 -14.29 22.35 -7.02
N MET A 38 -14.86 21.98 -8.16
CA MET A 38 -14.51 20.72 -8.84
C MET A 38 -13.10 20.73 -9.40
N LEU A 39 -12.68 21.85 -9.97
CA LEU A 39 -11.33 22.02 -10.48
C LEU A 39 -10.30 21.94 -9.35
N ILE A 40 -10.54 22.63 -8.25
CA ILE A 40 -9.68 22.59 -7.05
C ILE A 40 -9.57 21.18 -6.51
N CYS A 41 -10.68 20.45 -6.34
CA CYS A 41 -10.68 19.05 -5.91
C CYS A 41 -9.87 18.16 -6.86
N SER A 42 -10.02 18.32 -8.16
CA SER A 42 -9.25 17.56 -9.17
C SER A 42 -7.75 17.80 -9.04
N VAL A 43 -7.31 19.04 -8.84
CA VAL A 43 -5.91 19.40 -8.66
C VAL A 43 -5.35 18.80 -7.38
N PHE A 44 -6.06 18.89 -6.26
CA PHE A 44 -5.64 18.29 -4.98
C PHE A 44 -5.56 16.77 -5.04
N CYS A 45 -6.54 16.11 -5.65
CA CYS A 45 -6.52 14.66 -5.84
C CYS A 45 -5.33 14.23 -6.72
N GLY A 46 -5.08 14.94 -7.82
CA GLY A 46 -3.94 14.69 -8.71
C GLY A 46 -2.59 14.88 -8.00
N ALA A 47 -2.43 15.95 -7.22
CA ALA A 47 -1.24 16.18 -6.42
C ALA A 47 -1.05 15.09 -5.36
N GLY A 48 -2.13 14.67 -4.70
CA GLY A 48 -2.12 13.56 -3.75
C GLY A 48 -1.71 12.23 -4.38
N CYS A 49 -2.19 11.93 -5.60
CA CYS A 49 -1.78 10.76 -6.38
C CYS A 49 -0.28 10.76 -6.65
N ILE A 50 0.26 11.88 -7.14
CA ILE A 50 1.68 12.00 -7.47
C ILE A 50 2.54 11.87 -6.22
N HIS A 51 2.14 12.51 -5.13
CA HIS A 51 2.83 12.42 -3.85
C HIS A 51 2.85 10.99 -3.32
N SER A 52 1.71 10.32 -3.25
CA SER A 52 1.58 8.94 -2.81
C SER A 52 2.39 8.00 -3.70
N TRP A 53 2.35 8.20 -5.01
CA TRP A 53 3.12 7.40 -5.96
C TRP A 53 4.62 7.48 -5.70
N ARG A 54 5.14 8.66 -5.33
CA ARG A 54 6.57 8.88 -5.09
C ARG A 54 7.04 8.43 -3.72
N THR A 55 6.18 8.53 -2.70
CA THR A 55 6.57 8.30 -1.29
C THR A 55 6.20 6.93 -0.79
N GLU A 56 5.37 6.16 -1.51
CA GLU A 56 4.86 4.89 -1.04
C GLU A 56 5.94 3.80 -1.04
N PRO A 57 6.09 3.05 0.07
CA PRO A 57 7.02 1.93 0.14
C PRO A 57 6.64 0.82 -0.85
N THR A 58 7.66 0.22 -1.46
CA THR A 58 7.53 -0.94 -2.33
C THR A 58 7.92 -2.21 -1.57
N ILE A 59 7.09 -3.23 -1.66
CA ILE A 59 7.31 -4.53 -1.03
C ILE A 59 7.65 -5.54 -2.10
N THR A 60 8.78 -6.21 -1.93
CA THR A 60 9.25 -7.29 -2.80
C THR A 60 9.24 -8.60 -2.04
N MET A 61 8.55 -9.61 -2.58
CA MET A 61 8.55 -10.98 -2.08
C MET A 61 9.26 -11.89 -3.07
N ASP A 62 10.21 -12.68 -2.57
CA ASP A 62 10.95 -13.69 -3.32
C ASP A 62 11.11 -14.97 -2.49
N ASP A 63 11.84 -15.95 -3.01
CA ASP A 63 12.06 -17.23 -2.33
C ASP A 63 12.87 -17.10 -1.05
N GLN A 64 13.63 -16.02 -0.90
CA GLN A 64 14.49 -15.77 0.27
C GLN A 64 13.77 -15.05 1.40
N GLY A 65 12.79 -14.22 1.06
CA GLY A 65 12.08 -13.47 2.07
C GLY A 65 11.26 -12.31 1.50
N VAL A 66 10.99 -11.36 2.36
CA VAL A 66 10.25 -10.15 2.06
C VAL A 66 11.06 -8.92 2.45
N ARG A 67 11.12 -7.95 1.57
CA ARG A 67 11.82 -6.68 1.82
C ARG A 67 10.94 -5.49 1.48
N CYS A 68 11.15 -4.40 2.20
CA CYS A 68 10.47 -3.14 1.98
C CYS A 68 11.50 -2.06 1.63
N THR A 69 11.28 -1.39 0.51
CA THR A 69 12.13 -0.30 0.05
C THR A 69 11.30 0.96 -0.19
N GLU A 70 11.83 2.11 0.17
CA GLU A 70 11.25 3.41 -0.10
C GLU A 70 12.29 4.28 -0.80
N ARG A 71 12.00 4.72 -2.03
CA ARG A 71 12.93 5.54 -2.85
C ARG A 71 14.34 4.96 -2.89
N ASP A 72 14.45 3.67 -3.20
CA ASP A 72 15.72 2.89 -3.25
C ASP A 72 16.43 2.71 -1.90
N LYS A 73 15.83 3.19 -0.81
CA LYS A 73 16.32 2.96 0.54
C LYS A 73 15.66 1.73 1.15
N LEU A 74 16.47 0.77 1.58
CA LEU A 74 15.97 -0.40 2.30
C LEU A 74 15.47 0.02 3.70
N LEU A 75 14.19 -0.21 3.96
CA LEU A 75 13.58 0.03 5.27
C LEU A 75 13.75 -1.19 6.17
N TRP A 76 13.41 -2.37 5.66
CA TRP A 76 13.59 -3.64 6.36
C TRP A 76 13.65 -4.80 5.37
N ASP A 77 14.33 -5.87 5.78
CA ASP A 77 14.48 -7.12 5.03
C ASP A 77 14.36 -8.30 6.01
N LEU A 78 13.42 -9.19 5.74
CA LEU A 78 13.13 -10.35 6.57
C LEU A 78 13.14 -11.62 5.72
N SER A 79 13.86 -12.65 6.17
CA SER A 79 13.71 -13.99 5.61
C SER A 79 12.43 -14.65 6.11
N TRP A 80 11.89 -15.59 5.35
CA TRP A 80 10.65 -16.31 5.75
C TRP A 80 10.78 -17.03 7.08
N SER A 81 11.97 -17.50 7.42
CA SER A 81 12.26 -18.12 8.71
C SER A 81 12.22 -17.16 9.91
N GLN A 82 12.39 -15.86 9.67
CA GLN A 82 12.35 -14.82 10.69
C GLN A 82 10.94 -14.31 10.98
N ILE A 83 9.96 -14.75 10.22
CA ILE A 83 8.55 -14.38 10.39
C ILE A 83 7.85 -15.48 11.19
N ALA A 84 7.40 -15.15 12.40
CA ALA A 84 6.68 -16.08 13.26
C ALA A 84 5.21 -16.23 12.82
N GLU A 85 4.57 -15.13 12.49
CA GLU A 85 3.14 -15.09 12.18
C GLU A 85 2.83 -13.95 11.22
N VAL A 86 1.83 -14.18 10.37
CA VAL A 86 1.20 -13.13 9.56
C VAL A 86 -0.19 -12.89 10.13
N ARG A 87 -0.44 -11.69 10.62
CA ARG A 87 -1.68 -11.34 11.30
C ARG A 87 -2.45 -10.26 10.56
N LYS A 88 -3.75 -10.45 10.46
CA LYS A 88 -4.65 -9.35 10.12
C LYS A 88 -4.84 -8.47 11.34
N THR A 89 -4.73 -7.18 11.14
CA THR A 89 -4.95 -6.18 12.17
C THR A 89 -5.77 -5.04 11.59
N THR A 90 -6.19 -4.14 12.45
CA THR A 90 -6.89 -2.93 12.04
C THR A 90 -6.00 -1.74 12.31
N ARG A 91 -5.74 -0.94 11.29
CA ARG A 91 -4.98 0.31 11.39
C ARG A 91 -5.77 1.42 10.74
N TYR A 92 -5.92 2.56 11.42
CA TYR A 92 -6.72 3.69 10.94
C TYR A 92 -8.13 3.29 10.45
N ARG A 93 -8.82 2.40 11.19
CA ARG A 93 -10.14 1.84 10.84
C ARG A 93 -10.19 0.99 9.56
N SER A 94 -9.04 0.66 8.99
CA SER A 94 -8.92 -0.21 7.83
C SER A 94 -8.23 -1.52 8.16
N ARG A 95 -8.61 -2.59 7.47
CA ARG A 95 -7.95 -3.90 7.62
C ARG A 95 -6.55 -3.83 7.05
N ALA A 96 -5.57 -4.26 7.83
CA ALA A 96 -4.17 -4.28 7.43
C ALA A 96 -3.55 -5.66 7.69
N VAL A 97 -2.49 -5.99 6.97
CA VAL A 97 -1.71 -7.22 7.16
C VAL A 97 -0.37 -6.86 7.78
N GLN A 98 -0.09 -7.42 8.92
CA GLN A 98 1.15 -7.21 9.68
C GLN A 98 1.97 -8.49 9.75
N LEU A 99 3.29 -8.36 9.55
CA LEU A 99 4.26 -9.42 9.82
C LEU A 99 4.70 -9.34 11.29
N ILE A 100 4.66 -10.48 11.96
CA ILE A 100 5.15 -10.59 13.34
C ILE A 100 6.46 -11.34 13.29
N PRO A 101 7.60 -10.69 13.62
CA PRO A 101 8.90 -11.33 13.65
C PRO A 101 9.01 -12.32 14.81
N THR A 102 9.97 -13.24 14.73
CA THR A 102 10.33 -14.13 15.83
C THR A 102 10.79 -13.32 17.04
N VAL A 103 10.68 -13.91 18.24
CA VAL A 103 11.01 -13.22 19.51
C VAL A 103 12.46 -12.71 19.52
N GLU A 104 13.39 -13.48 18.97
CA GLU A 104 14.80 -13.09 18.87
C GLU A 104 15.00 -11.84 18.01
N LEU A 105 14.29 -11.76 16.89
CA LEU A 105 14.40 -10.63 15.98
C LEU A 105 13.72 -9.36 16.50
N LYS A 106 12.70 -9.47 17.36
CA LYS A 106 12.05 -8.30 17.98
C LYS A 106 13.01 -7.45 18.79
N GLN A 107 14.05 -8.04 19.35
CA GLN A 107 15.06 -7.34 20.15
C GLN A 107 16.09 -6.60 19.28
N ASP A 108 16.36 -7.14 18.09
CA ASP A 108 17.38 -6.60 17.16
C ASP A 108 16.84 -5.58 16.17
N LEU A 109 15.52 -5.57 15.94
CA LEU A 109 14.88 -4.62 15.04
C LEU A 109 14.74 -3.24 15.70
N HIS A 110 15.58 -2.29 15.30
CA HIS A 110 15.42 -0.87 15.63
C HIS A 110 14.23 -0.24 14.91
N THR A 111 13.57 -0.99 14.05
CA THR A 111 12.41 -0.53 13.26
C THR A 111 11.14 -0.63 14.11
N PRO A 112 10.35 0.43 14.27
CA PRO A 112 9.07 0.37 14.95
C PRO A 112 8.19 -0.73 14.36
N GLN A 113 7.52 -1.52 15.20
CA GLN A 113 6.59 -2.58 14.76
C GLN A 113 5.55 -2.08 13.74
N ASN A 114 5.27 -0.79 13.75
CA ASN A 114 4.36 -0.12 12.81
C ASN A 114 4.85 -0.14 11.36
N GLN A 115 6.11 -0.42 11.10
CA GLN A 115 6.68 -0.46 9.75
C GLN A 115 6.66 -1.84 9.10
N LEU A 116 6.33 -2.89 9.85
CA LEU A 116 6.23 -4.27 9.34
C LEU A 116 4.86 -4.59 8.73
N PHE A 117 4.17 -3.59 8.23
CA PHE A 117 2.91 -3.77 7.52
C PHE A 117 3.15 -4.05 6.04
N LEU A 118 2.48 -5.09 5.51
CA LEU A 118 2.44 -5.36 4.06
C LEU A 118 1.48 -4.43 3.31
N GLY A 119 0.54 -3.82 3.99
CA GLY A 119 -0.43 -2.90 3.43
C GLY A 119 -1.83 -3.07 4.01
N PHE A 120 -2.72 -2.16 3.68
CA PHE A 120 -4.10 -2.18 4.17
C PHE A 120 -4.95 -3.25 3.49
N GLN A 121 -4.79 -3.42 2.19
CA GLN A 121 -5.46 -4.47 1.42
C GLN A 121 -4.47 -5.06 0.43
N LEU A 122 -4.24 -6.36 0.54
CA LEU A 122 -3.41 -7.07 -0.42
C LEU A 122 -4.21 -7.43 -1.65
N SER A 123 -3.61 -7.25 -2.83
CA SER A 123 -4.15 -7.78 -4.09
C SER A 123 -4.26 -9.31 -4.04
N LYS A 124 -5.10 -9.90 -4.89
CA LYS A 124 -5.23 -11.37 -4.97
C LYS A 124 -3.88 -12.03 -5.25
N ALA A 125 -3.09 -11.44 -6.14
CA ALA A 125 -1.76 -11.95 -6.49
C ALA A 125 -0.80 -11.92 -5.29
N ALA A 126 -0.80 -10.84 -4.51
CA ALA A 126 0.00 -10.73 -3.29
C ALA A 126 -0.41 -11.75 -2.22
N LYS A 127 -1.71 -12.00 -2.06
CA LYS A 127 -2.22 -13.04 -1.15
C LYS A 127 -1.79 -14.44 -1.57
N ILE A 128 -1.83 -14.76 -2.86
CA ILE A 128 -1.39 -16.03 -3.38
C ILE A 128 0.11 -16.21 -3.18
N ALA A 129 0.91 -15.21 -3.48
CA ALA A 129 2.35 -15.23 -3.25
C ALA A 129 2.68 -15.44 -1.77
N LEU A 130 2.01 -14.73 -0.88
CA LEU A 130 2.20 -14.86 0.56
C LEU A 130 1.85 -16.28 1.06
N LYS A 131 0.77 -16.88 0.58
CA LYS A 131 0.40 -18.27 0.89
C LYS A 131 1.43 -19.28 0.36
N THR A 132 2.01 -19.00 -0.78
CA THR A 132 3.03 -19.87 -1.39
C THR A 132 4.32 -19.87 -0.58
N TYR A 133 4.78 -18.70 -0.17
CA TYR A 133 6.05 -18.55 0.57
C TYR A 133 5.90 -18.77 2.08
N CYS A 134 4.74 -18.54 2.63
CA CYS A 134 4.45 -18.69 4.06
C CYS A 134 3.21 -19.58 4.28
N PRO A 135 3.32 -20.91 4.14
CA PRO A 135 2.18 -21.84 4.23
C PRO A 135 1.56 -21.90 5.64
N GLY A 136 2.26 -21.45 6.67
CA GLY A 136 1.74 -21.35 8.04
C GLY A 136 0.80 -20.17 8.29
N MET A 137 0.50 -19.38 7.27
CA MET A 137 -0.46 -18.29 7.38
C MET A 137 -1.86 -18.87 7.62
N LYS A 138 -2.36 -18.73 8.84
CA LYS A 138 -3.75 -19.01 9.14
C LYS A 138 -4.61 -18.09 8.30
N ASP A 139 -5.60 -18.66 7.64
CA ASP A 139 -6.54 -17.90 6.81
C ASP A 139 -7.09 -16.70 7.61
N ALA A 140 -6.51 -15.69 7.22
CA ALA A 140 -6.91 -14.45 7.74
C ALA A 140 -7.97 -13.87 6.79
#